data_11ded21ec4e03382b7aaaf50c1a675b5
#
_entry.id   11ded21ec4e03382b7aaaf50c1a675b5
#
_cell.length_a   1.000
_cell.length_b   1.000
_cell.length_c   1.000
_cell.angle_alpha   90.00
_cell.angle_beta   90.00
_cell.angle_gamma   90.00
#
_symmetry.space_group_name_H-M   'P 1'
#
loop_
_entity.id
_entity.type
_entity.pdbx_description
1 polymer ?
#
loop_
_entity_poly.entity_id
_entity_poly.type
_entity_poly.pdbx_seq_one_letter_code
_entity_poly.pdbx_strand_id
1 'polypeptide(L)'
;MPARNILVINCGSSSIKFALVAPDQQAFAISGLAERLGSVDAALHWQRDGVKHTQAIPGDDHRAALANLLQRVQEAAGGQLHGIGHRIVHGGEHFTSAQRLDPNVIATIRAVAPLAPLHNPAGLLGIEAALALYPELPQVAVFDTAFHQTLPEHAFRYALPEQLYRDHGVRRYGFHGTSHRFVSARAAELTGLPADDSAWLVAHLGNGCSTCAVVNGHSRDTSMGLTPLEGLVMGTRSGDVDPNLHSHLSRTLGWSLEQIDRMLNHDSGLLGLSGLSNDMRSLEQAREDGHAGATLAIEVFCYRLAKSLALLSLIHISEPTRPERI
;
A
#
# COMPACT_ATOMS: atom_id res chain seq x y z
N MET A 1 -5.66 6.55 -32.12
CA MET A 1 -5.48 5.11 -31.88
C MET A 1 -6.69 4.63 -31.08
N PRO A 2 -7.19 3.41 -31.24
CA PRO A 2 -8.27 2.92 -30.38
C PRO A 2 -7.80 2.96 -28.93
N ALA A 3 -8.74 3.29 -28.02
CA ALA A 3 -8.46 3.37 -26.59
C ALA A 3 -7.92 2.01 -26.07
N ARG A 4 -6.82 2.05 -25.33
CA ARG A 4 -6.25 0.84 -24.74
C ARG A 4 -6.92 0.56 -23.40
N ASN A 5 -7.62 -0.55 -23.28
CA ASN A 5 -8.26 -0.98 -22.04
C ASN A 5 -7.28 -1.82 -21.20
N ILE A 6 -6.89 -1.31 -20.05
CA ILE A 6 -5.99 -2.00 -19.10
C ILE A 6 -6.78 -2.31 -17.83
N LEU A 7 -6.86 -3.57 -17.46
CA LEU A 7 -7.41 -3.98 -16.18
C LEU A 7 -6.34 -3.85 -15.09
N VAL A 8 -6.63 -3.15 -14.03
CA VAL A 8 -5.79 -3.07 -12.83
C VAL A 8 -6.43 -3.89 -11.71
N ILE A 9 -5.63 -4.77 -11.09
CA ILE A 9 -6.07 -5.67 -10.02
C ILE A 9 -5.19 -5.46 -8.79
N ASN A 10 -5.83 -5.41 -7.63
CA ASN A 10 -5.19 -5.37 -6.32
C ASN A 10 -5.85 -6.41 -5.42
N CYS A 11 -5.22 -7.56 -5.24
CA CYS A 11 -5.69 -8.65 -4.40
C CYS A 11 -5.21 -8.46 -2.96
N GLY A 12 -6.16 -8.46 -2.03
CA GLY A 12 -5.94 -8.61 -0.59
C GLY A 12 -6.31 -10.02 -0.12
N SER A 13 -6.12 -10.32 1.16
CA SER A 13 -6.38 -11.65 1.75
C SER A 13 -7.82 -12.13 1.59
N SER A 14 -8.80 -11.21 1.62
CA SER A 14 -10.23 -11.51 1.49
C SER A 14 -10.95 -10.57 0.52
N SER A 15 -10.22 -9.90 -0.38
CA SER A 15 -10.82 -8.93 -1.29
C SER A 15 -10.02 -8.76 -2.58
N ILE A 16 -10.71 -8.33 -3.64
CA ILE A 16 -10.11 -7.93 -4.91
C ILE A 16 -10.66 -6.57 -5.29
N LYS A 17 -9.80 -5.54 -5.31
CA LYS A 17 -10.13 -4.25 -5.91
C LYS A 17 -9.71 -4.26 -7.37
N PHE A 18 -10.52 -3.68 -8.23
CA PHE A 18 -10.24 -3.62 -9.65
C PHE A 18 -10.71 -2.32 -10.29
N ALA A 19 -10.06 -1.95 -11.39
CA ALA A 19 -10.51 -0.89 -12.27
C ALA A 19 -10.09 -1.16 -13.70
N LEU A 20 -10.97 -0.87 -14.67
CA LEU A 20 -10.64 -0.83 -16.08
C LEU A 20 -10.29 0.62 -16.45
N VAL A 21 -9.06 0.82 -16.84
CA VAL A 21 -8.49 2.13 -17.14
C VAL A 21 -8.26 2.24 -18.64
N ALA A 22 -8.69 3.35 -19.23
CA ALA A 22 -8.24 3.80 -20.54
C ALA A 22 -7.21 4.93 -20.31
N PRO A 23 -5.90 4.66 -20.36
CA PRO A 23 -4.87 5.65 -20.01
C PRO A 23 -4.97 6.97 -20.77
N ASP A 24 -5.41 6.89 -22.03
CA ASP A 24 -5.56 8.05 -22.91
C ASP A 24 -6.78 8.91 -22.56
N GLN A 25 -7.72 8.41 -21.76
CA GLN A 25 -8.99 9.09 -21.43
C GLN A 25 -9.07 9.58 -19.99
N GLN A 26 -8.11 9.24 -19.12
CA GLN A 26 -8.09 9.54 -17.68
C GLN A 26 -9.39 9.15 -16.93
N ALA A 27 -10.13 8.18 -17.44
CA ALA A 27 -11.42 7.75 -16.91
C ALA A 27 -11.40 6.24 -16.61
N PHE A 28 -12.18 5.87 -15.60
CA PHE A 28 -12.46 4.46 -15.31
C PHE A 28 -13.75 4.05 -16.04
N ALA A 29 -13.67 3.11 -16.95
CA ALA A 29 -14.86 2.55 -17.60
C ALA A 29 -15.71 1.73 -16.62
N ILE A 30 -15.06 1.02 -15.70
CA ILE A 30 -15.66 0.31 -14.56
C ILE A 30 -14.64 0.22 -13.43
N SER A 31 -15.10 0.29 -12.19
CA SER A 31 -14.29 0.00 -11.01
C SER A 31 -15.11 -0.71 -9.94
N GLY A 32 -14.45 -1.46 -9.06
CA GLY A 32 -15.19 -2.20 -8.05
C GLY A 32 -14.32 -2.92 -7.03
N LEU A 33 -15.03 -3.67 -6.18
CA LEU A 33 -14.49 -4.42 -5.06
C LEU A 33 -15.28 -5.71 -4.91
N ALA A 34 -14.59 -6.85 -4.96
CA ALA A 34 -15.09 -8.10 -4.40
C ALA A 34 -14.58 -8.20 -2.96
N GLU A 35 -15.43 -8.46 -2.01
CA GLU A 35 -15.10 -8.49 -0.59
C GLU A 35 -15.64 -9.71 0.14
N ARG A 36 -15.09 -10.00 1.33
CA ARG A 36 -15.43 -11.16 2.19
C ARG A 36 -15.32 -12.49 1.46
N LEU A 37 -14.34 -12.59 0.57
CA LEU A 37 -14.10 -13.79 -0.23
C LEU A 37 -13.94 -15.03 0.65
N GLY A 38 -14.53 -16.14 0.20
CA GLY A 38 -14.56 -17.40 0.94
C GLY A 38 -15.65 -17.49 2.00
N SER A 39 -16.44 -16.43 2.22
CA SER A 39 -17.54 -16.41 3.19
C SER A 39 -18.90 -16.47 2.52
N VAL A 40 -19.95 -16.77 3.32
CA VAL A 40 -21.34 -16.74 2.85
C VAL A 40 -21.83 -15.32 2.50
N ASP A 41 -21.15 -14.30 3.04
CA ASP A 41 -21.47 -12.89 2.82
C ASP A 41 -20.58 -12.26 1.72
N ALA A 42 -19.88 -13.07 0.91
CA ALA A 42 -19.05 -12.57 -0.17
C ALA A 42 -19.91 -11.81 -1.19
N ALA A 43 -19.44 -10.63 -1.60
CA ALA A 43 -20.16 -9.76 -2.52
C ALA A 43 -19.20 -9.06 -3.50
N LEU A 44 -19.69 -8.85 -4.72
CA LEU A 44 -19.05 -8.05 -5.76
C LEU A 44 -19.82 -6.75 -5.92
N HIS A 45 -19.14 -5.64 -5.68
CA HIS A 45 -19.64 -4.28 -5.87
C HIS A 45 -18.90 -3.64 -7.02
N TRP A 46 -19.60 -2.98 -7.92
CA TRP A 46 -18.95 -2.21 -8.99
C TRP A 46 -19.76 -0.97 -9.37
N GLN A 47 -19.05 -0.03 -9.96
CA GLN A 47 -19.62 1.19 -10.52
C GLN A 47 -19.27 1.29 -12.01
N ARG A 48 -20.27 1.54 -12.83
CA ARG A 48 -20.14 1.82 -14.26
C ARG A 48 -21.06 2.98 -14.63
N ASP A 49 -20.54 3.93 -15.38
CA ASP A 49 -21.31 5.11 -15.82
C ASP A 49 -22.00 5.86 -14.67
N GLY A 50 -21.37 5.90 -13.50
CA GLY A 50 -21.93 6.53 -12.29
C GLY A 50 -22.95 5.66 -11.53
N VAL A 51 -23.40 4.54 -12.09
CA VAL A 51 -24.36 3.63 -11.48
C VAL A 51 -23.65 2.57 -10.65
N LYS A 52 -24.07 2.39 -9.40
CA LYS A 52 -23.56 1.36 -8.49
C LYS A 52 -24.37 0.08 -8.61
N HIS A 53 -23.68 -1.03 -8.65
CA HIS A 53 -24.23 -2.38 -8.71
C HIS A 53 -23.66 -3.24 -7.59
N THR A 54 -24.44 -4.23 -7.16
CA THR A 54 -24.00 -5.22 -6.16
C THR A 54 -24.54 -6.59 -6.57
N GLN A 55 -23.68 -7.61 -6.44
CA GLN A 55 -24.01 -9.00 -6.68
C GLN A 55 -23.49 -9.85 -5.51
N ALA A 56 -24.35 -10.66 -4.90
CA ALA A 56 -23.91 -11.67 -3.96
C ALA A 56 -23.14 -12.78 -4.71
N ILE A 57 -22.00 -13.19 -4.15
CA ILE A 57 -21.13 -14.25 -4.67
C ILE A 57 -20.75 -15.22 -3.53
N PRO A 58 -21.74 -15.83 -2.85
CA PRO A 58 -21.52 -16.58 -1.63
C PRO A 58 -20.56 -17.74 -1.83
N GLY A 59 -19.51 -17.81 -0.99
CA GLY A 59 -18.51 -18.87 -1.03
C GLY A 59 -17.44 -18.69 -2.10
N ASP A 60 -17.52 -17.70 -2.98
CA ASP A 60 -16.49 -17.46 -3.99
C ASP A 60 -15.13 -17.19 -3.35
N ASP A 61 -14.13 -17.95 -3.79
CA ASP A 61 -12.73 -17.66 -3.53
C ASP A 61 -12.19 -16.59 -4.50
N HIS A 62 -10.89 -16.29 -4.42
CA HIS A 62 -10.25 -15.31 -5.30
C HIS A 62 -10.40 -15.66 -6.79
N ARG A 63 -10.32 -16.93 -7.15
CA ARG A 63 -10.41 -17.38 -8.54
C ARG A 63 -11.83 -17.22 -9.09
N ALA A 64 -12.84 -17.65 -8.33
CA ALA A 64 -14.24 -17.52 -8.72
C ALA A 64 -14.66 -16.05 -8.79
N ALA A 65 -14.30 -15.25 -7.78
CA ALA A 65 -14.57 -13.81 -7.78
C ALA A 65 -13.88 -13.09 -8.94
N LEU A 66 -12.65 -13.45 -9.28
CA LEU A 66 -11.94 -12.89 -10.43
C LEU A 66 -12.66 -13.24 -11.74
N ALA A 67 -13.12 -14.45 -11.92
CA ALA A 67 -13.91 -14.84 -13.10
C ALA A 67 -15.20 -14.03 -13.22
N ASN A 68 -15.92 -13.83 -12.10
CA ASN A 68 -17.14 -13.02 -12.05
C ASN A 68 -16.88 -11.55 -12.42
N LEU A 69 -15.84 -10.93 -11.85
CA LEU A 69 -15.52 -9.54 -12.16
C LEU A 69 -15.05 -9.35 -13.60
N LEU A 70 -14.29 -10.32 -14.15
CA LEU A 70 -13.79 -10.26 -15.53
C LEU A 70 -14.90 -10.28 -16.55
N GLN A 71 -16.00 -10.97 -16.30
CA GLN A 71 -17.19 -10.91 -17.15
C GLN A 71 -17.72 -9.47 -17.24
N ARG A 72 -17.83 -8.76 -16.11
CA ARG A 72 -18.27 -7.35 -16.07
C ARG A 72 -17.27 -6.41 -16.76
N VAL A 73 -15.99 -6.67 -16.58
CA VAL A 73 -14.92 -5.93 -17.23
C VAL A 73 -14.98 -6.09 -18.75
N GLN A 74 -15.19 -7.30 -19.26
CA GLN A 74 -15.34 -7.56 -20.71
C GLN A 74 -16.53 -6.80 -21.32
N GLU A 75 -17.67 -6.82 -20.63
CA GLU A 75 -18.87 -6.06 -21.03
C GLU A 75 -18.58 -4.54 -21.10
N ALA A 76 -17.78 -4.01 -20.14
CA ALA A 76 -17.42 -2.60 -20.11
C ALA A 76 -16.33 -2.24 -21.13
N ALA A 77 -15.42 -3.17 -21.43
CA ALA A 77 -14.33 -2.98 -22.38
C ALA A 77 -14.77 -3.02 -23.86
N GLY A 78 -16.04 -3.29 -24.13
CA GLY A 78 -16.50 -3.51 -25.51
C GLY A 78 -15.82 -4.72 -26.19
N GLY A 79 -15.40 -5.70 -25.39
CA GLY A 79 -14.82 -6.96 -25.84
C GLY A 79 -13.30 -6.99 -25.99
N GLN A 80 -12.57 -5.86 -25.85
CA GLN A 80 -11.13 -5.85 -26.04
C GLN A 80 -10.36 -5.37 -24.80
N LEU A 81 -9.69 -6.31 -24.12
CA LEU A 81 -8.72 -6.07 -23.06
C LEU A 81 -7.30 -6.13 -23.66
N HIS A 82 -6.43 -5.18 -23.32
CA HIS A 82 -5.09 -5.05 -23.92
C HIS A 82 -3.97 -5.48 -22.97
N GLY A 83 -4.26 -5.57 -21.67
CA GLY A 83 -3.31 -6.01 -20.66
C GLY A 83 -3.88 -5.95 -19.26
N ILE A 84 -3.16 -6.55 -18.30
CA ILE A 84 -3.52 -6.59 -16.90
C ILE A 84 -2.34 -6.09 -16.07
N GLY A 85 -2.61 -5.14 -15.15
CA GLY A 85 -1.67 -4.68 -14.14
C GLY A 85 -2.01 -5.24 -12.77
N HIS A 86 -1.02 -5.82 -12.10
CA HIS A 86 -1.16 -6.36 -10.73
C HIS A 86 -0.37 -5.50 -9.75
N ARG A 87 -1.02 -5.02 -8.69
CA ARG A 87 -0.31 -4.43 -7.56
C ARG A 87 0.22 -5.54 -6.69
N ILE A 88 1.53 -5.53 -6.44
CA ILE A 88 2.25 -6.40 -5.52
C ILE A 88 2.85 -5.55 -4.42
N VAL A 89 2.60 -5.91 -3.17
CA VAL A 89 3.00 -5.08 -2.03
C VAL A 89 4.51 -5.10 -1.85
N HIS A 90 5.18 -6.24 -1.97
CA HIS A 90 6.61 -6.34 -1.71
C HIS A 90 7.38 -6.96 -2.88
N GLY A 91 8.37 -6.22 -3.37
CA GLY A 91 9.26 -6.64 -4.46
C GLY A 91 10.66 -7.06 -4.02
N GLY A 92 10.95 -7.03 -2.72
CA GLY A 92 12.32 -7.21 -2.21
C GLY A 92 13.26 -6.15 -2.76
N GLU A 93 14.54 -6.48 -2.86
CA GLU A 93 15.56 -5.66 -3.53
C GLU A 93 15.65 -5.98 -5.03
N HIS A 94 14.91 -6.99 -5.51
CA HIS A 94 14.98 -7.49 -6.88
C HIS A 94 14.27 -6.59 -7.89
N PHE A 95 13.20 -5.88 -7.46
CA PHE A 95 12.36 -5.12 -8.37
C PHE A 95 12.43 -3.62 -8.07
N THR A 96 13.05 -2.89 -8.98
CA THR A 96 13.20 -1.42 -8.95
C THR A 96 12.21 -0.71 -9.87
N SER A 97 11.44 -1.47 -10.65
CA SER A 97 10.43 -0.96 -11.60
C SER A 97 9.34 -2.01 -11.83
N ALA A 98 8.29 -1.61 -12.55
CA ALA A 98 7.27 -2.54 -13.02
C ALA A 98 7.88 -3.64 -13.92
N GLN A 99 7.41 -4.88 -13.78
CA GLN A 99 7.92 -6.04 -14.52
C GLN A 99 6.81 -6.75 -15.29
N ARG A 100 7.09 -7.09 -16.53
CA ARG A 100 6.24 -8.03 -17.28
C ARG A 100 6.32 -9.40 -16.60
N LEU A 101 5.16 -10.00 -16.37
CA LEU A 101 5.10 -11.32 -15.72
C LEU A 101 5.61 -12.41 -16.66
N ASP A 102 6.54 -13.16 -16.14
CA ASP A 102 7.05 -14.42 -16.67
C ASP A 102 7.28 -15.41 -15.52
N PRO A 103 7.62 -16.67 -15.77
CA PRO A 103 7.86 -17.66 -14.71
C PRO A 103 8.94 -17.25 -13.70
N ASN A 104 10.00 -16.52 -14.13
CA ASN A 104 11.09 -16.09 -13.27
C ASN A 104 10.63 -14.95 -12.33
N VAL A 105 9.90 -13.98 -12.86
CA VAL A 105 9.31 -12.88 -12.06
C VAL A 105 8.36 -13.45 -11.01
N ILE A 106 7.48 -14.40 -11.39
CA ILE A 106 6.55 -15.05 -10.46
C ILE A 106 7.30 -15.84 -9.37
N ALA A 107 8.35 -16.58 -9.75
CA ALA A 107 9.19 -17.30 -8.79
C ALA A 107 9.88 -16.35 -7.79
N THR A 108 10.37 -15.20 -8.28
CA THR A 108 10.99 -14.17 -7.43
C THR A 108 9.97 -13.53 -6.49
N ILE A 109 8.75 -13.20 -6.95
CA ILE A 109 7.67 -12.70 -6.09
C ILE A 109 7.33 -13.73 -4.99
N ARG A 110 7.32 -15.01 -5.33
CA ARG A 110 7.09 -16.10 -4.37
C ARG A 110 8.23 -16.21 -3.35
N ALA A 111 9.48 -16.06 -3.77
CA ALA A 111 10.63 -16.11 -2.89
C ALA A 111 10.65 -14.96 -1.87
N VAL A 112 10.18 -13.76 -2.24
CA VAL A 112 10.08 -12.61 -1.32
C VAL A 112 8.77 -12.55 -0.53
N ALA A 113 7.84 -13.50 -0.72
CA ALA A 113 6.58 -13.53 0.02
C ALA A 113 6.73 -13.55 1.56
N PRO A 114 7.78 -14.15 2.16
CA PRO A 114 8.01 -14.07 3.61
C PRO A 114 8.19 -12.64 4.14
N LEU A 115 8.58 -11.66 3.31
CA LEU A 115 8.68 -10.26 3.69
C LEU A 115 7.30 -9.56 3.75
N ALA A 116 6.27 -10.13 3.14
CA ALA A 116 4.90 -9.63 3.17
C ALA A 116 3.88 -10.79 3.22
N PRO A 117 3.86 -11.59 4.30
CA PRO A 117 3.09 -12.83 4.39
C PRO A 117 1.57 -12.62 4.31
N LEU A 118 1.09 -11.43 4.70
CA LEU A 118 -0.33 -11.06 4.64
C LEU A 118 -0.78 -10.55 3.25
N HIS A 119 0.15 -10.27 2.34
CA HIS A 119 -0.16 -9.55 1.09
C HIS A 119 0.32 -10.30 -0.17
N ASN A 120 1.59 -10.68 -0.26
CA ASN A 120 2.15 -11.27 -1.47
C ASN A 120 1.48 -12.60 -1.87
N PRO A 121 1.12 -13.51 -0.94
CA PRO A 121 0.39 -14.73 -1.32
C PRO A 121 -0.94 -14.44 -2.02
N ALA A 122 -1.71 -13.45 -1.54
CA ALA A 122 -2.96 -13.04 -2.19
C ALA A 122 -2.70 -12.42 -3.58
N GLY A 123 -1.64 -11.62 -3.71
CA GLY A 123 -1.20 -11.08 -5.00
C GLY A 123 -0.86 -12.18 -6.01
N LEU A 124 -0.15 -13.22 -5.58
CA LEU A 124 0.18 -14.39 -6.41
C LEU A 124 -1.07 -15.15 -6.86
N LEU A 125 -2.04 -15.38 -5.96
CA LEU A 125 -3.32 -16.00 -6.32
C LEU A 125 -4.03 -15.20 -7.43
N GLY A 126 -4.04 -13.87 -7.33
CA GLY A 126 -4.60 -13.00 -8.36
C GLY A 126 -3.86 -13.10 -9.69
N ILE A 127 -2.53 -13.13 -9.68
CA ILE A 127 -1.70 -13.33 -10.89
C ILE A 127 -1.99 -14.69 -11.53
N GLU A 128 -1.95 -15.77 -10.75
CA GLU A 128 -2.15 -17.13 -11.25
C GLU A 128 -3.56 -17.30 -11.84
N ALA A 129 -4.59 -16.76 -11.18
CA ALA A 129 -5.96 -16.79 -11.69
C ALA A 129 -6.11 -15.98 -12.99
N ALA A 130 -5.50 -14.80 -13.08
CA ALA A 130 -5.55 -13.97 -14.28
C ALA A 130 -4.79 -14.61 -15.45
N LEU A 131 -3.63 -15.23 -15.22
CA LEU A 131 -2.88 -15.97 -16.24
C LEU A 131 -3.64 -17.20 -16.74
N ALA A 132 -4.37 -17.90 -15.87
CA ALA A 132 -5.19 -19.04 -16.27
C ALA A 132 -6.37 -18.63 -17.15
N LEU A 133 -6.95 -17.44 -16.93
CA LEU A 133 -8.09 -16.91 -17.70
C LEU A 133 -7.65 -16.19 -18.97
N TYR A 134 -6.47 -15.56 -18.98
CA TYR A 134 -5.93 -14.78 -20.09
C TYR A 134 -4.45 -15.07 -20.31
N PRO A 135 -4.09 -16.27 -20.78
CA PRO A 135 -2.69 -16.68 -20.94
C PRO A 135 -1.93 -15.84 -21.97
N GLU A 136 -2.62 -15.31 -22.98
CA GLU A 136 -2.01 -14.54 -24.09
C GLU A 136 -1.93 -13.04 -23.82
N LEU A 137 -2.64 -12.53 -22.80
CA LEU A 137 -2.60 -11.11 -22.50
C LEU A 137 -1.29 -10.73 -21.78
N PRO A 138 -0.66 -9.61 -22.18
CA PRO A 138 0.45 -9.06 -21.41
C PRO A 138 0.01 -8.73 -19.99
N GLN A 139 0.73 -9.22 -19.01
CA GLN A 139 0.48 -8.94 -17.59
C GLN A 139 1.73 -8.34 -16.95
N VAL A 140 1.54 -7.37 -16.07
CA VAL A 140 2.62 -6.59 -15.44
C VAL A 140 2.40 -6.53 -13.93
N ALA A 141 3.45 -6.81 -13.16
CA ALA A 141 3.49 -6.56 -11.72
C ALA A 141 4.06 -5.15 -11.44
N VAL A 142 3.41 -4.41 -10.55
CA VAL A 142 3.83 -3.11 -10.04
C VAL A 142 4.00 -3.22 -8.53
N PHE A 143 5.18 -2.87 -8.04
CA PHE A 143 5.57 -3.11 -6.66
C PHE A 143 5.51 -1.83 -5.83
N ASP A 144 4.90 -1.89 -4.66
CA ASP A 144 4.83 -0.74 -3.74
C ASP A 144 6.22 -0.31 -3.25
N THR A 145 7.17 -1.26 -3.16
CA THR A 145 8.54 -1.01 -2.70
C THR A 145 9.48 -0.49 -3.78
N ALA A 146 9.13 -0.60 -5.07
CA ALA A 146 10.04 -0.33 -6.18
C ALA A 146 10.55 1.12 -6.22
N PHE A 147 9.69 2.10 -5.96
CA PHE A 147 10.08 3.51 -5.95
C PHE A 147 11.09 3.84 -4.86
N HIS A 148 11.02 3.12 -3.73
CA HIS A 148 11.91 3.32 -2.58
C HIS A 148 13.25 2.60 -2.73
N GLN A 149 13.52 1.88 -3.82
CA GLN A 149 14.85 1.32 -4.08
C GLN A 149 15.90 2.39 -4.37
N THR A 150 15.50 3.65 -4.50
CA THR A 150 16.41 4.81 -4.60
C THR A 150 16.83 5.39 -3.25
N LEU A 151 16.39 4.81 -2.13
CA LEU A 151 16.83 5.17 -0.78
C LEU A 151 18.35 4.97 -0.65
N PRO A 152 19.10 5.95 -0.12
CA PRO A 152 20.51 5.76 0.17
C PRO A 152 20.71 4.77 1.33
N GLU A 153 21.87 4.13 1.38
CA GLU A 153 22.14 3.07 2.36
C GLU A 153 21.89 3.50 3.81
N HIS A 154 22.35 4.67 4.19
CA HIS A 154 22.17 5.21 5.53
C HIS A 154 20.71 5.49 5.91
N ALA A 155 19.79 5.59 4.93
CA ALA A 155 18.36 5.77 5.18
C ALA A 155 17.61 4.44 5.25
N PHE A 156 18.07 3.39 4.54
CA PHE A 156 17.37 2.10 4.57
C PHE A 156 17.95 1.11 5.61
N ARG A 157 19.18 1.31 6.11
CA ARG A 157 19.79 0.41 7.08
C ARG A 157 19.20 0.62 8.48
N TYR A 158 18.83 -0.48 9.12
CA TYR A 158 18.58 -0.46 10.55
C TYR A 158 19.89 -0.58 11.32
N ALA A 159 19.99 0.02 12.50
CA ALA A 159 21.13 -0.13 13.42
C ALA A 159 21.10 -1.51 14.11
N LEU A 160 21.17 -2.55 13.30
CA LEU A 160 21.13 -3.96 13.69
C LEU A 160 22.40 -4.68 13.19
N PRO A 161 22.74 -5.87 13.73
CA PRO A 161 23.85 -6.65 13.22
C PRO A 161 23.79 -6.83 11.70
N GLU A 162 24.92 -6.58 11.02
CA GLU A 162 25.10 -6.64 9.57
C GLU A 162 24.55 -7.92 8.94
N GLN A 163 24.70 -9.03 9.64
CA GLN A 163 24.26 -10.33 9.20
C GLN A 163 22.73 -10.38 8.92
N LEU A 164 21.92 -9.64 9.69
CA LEU A 164 20.47 -9.60 9.48
C LEU A 164 20.10 -8.96 8.15
N TYR A 165 20.82 -7.94 7.74
CA TYR A 165 20.64 -7.38 6.41
C TYR A 165 21.16 -8.31 5.32
N ARG A 166 22.41 -8.73 5.42
CA ARG A 166 23.07 -9.51 4.38
C ARG A 166 22.40 -10.85 4.10
N ASP A 167 22.01 -11.58 5.15
CA ASP A 167 21.53 -12.95 5.03
C ASP A 167 19.99 -13.05 4.98
N HIS A 168 19.28 -12.00 5.47
CA HIS A 168 17.82 -12.02 5.62
C HIS A 168 17.12 -10.80 5.02
N GLY A 169 17.84 -9.84 4.43
CA GLY A 169 17.26 -8.65 3.82
C GLY A 169 16.53 -7.73 4.81
N VAL A 170 16.95 -7.74 6.10
CA VAL A 170 16.33 -6.90 7.14
C VAL A 170 16.78 -5.47 6.97
N ARG A 171 15.92 -4.67 6.33
CA ARG A 171 16.12 -3.24 6.04
C ARG A 171 14.77 -2.54 5.90
N ARG A 172 14.79 -1.20 5.82
CA ARG A 172 13.65 -0.42 5.38
C ARG A 172 13.43 -0.61 3.88
N TYR A 173 12.22 -0.97 3.46
CA TYR A 173 11.81 -1.02 2.06
C TYR A 173 10.90 0.14 1.68
N GLY A 174 9.99 0.53 2.57
CA GLY A 174 8.96 1.51 2.27
C GLY A 174 7.84 0.95 1.40
N PHE A 175 6.67 1.58 1.46
CA PHE A 175 5.48 1.13 0.74
C PHE A 175 4.73 2.34 0.17
N HIS A 176 3.63 2.09 -0.54
CA HIS A 176 2.88 3.13 -1.28
C HIS A 176 3.74 3.85 -2.33
N GLY A 177 4.84 3.26 -2.77
CA GLY A 177 5.81 3.87 -3.68
C GLY A 177 5.19 4.34 -5.00
N THR A 178 4.23 3.59 -5.54
CA THR A 178 3.46 4.01 -6.73
C THR A 178 2.71 5.31 -6.50
N SER A 179 2.09 5.48 -5.31
CA SER A 179 1.41 6.72 -4.94
C SER A 179 2.38 7.87 -4.75
N HIS A 180 3.45 7.68 -3.99
CA HIS A 180 4.47 8.69 -3.77
C HIS A 180 5.10 9.19 -5.07
N ARG A 181 5.45 8.27 -5.97
CA ARG A 181 5.99 8.58 -7.30
C ARG A 181 4.99 9.36 -8.14
N PHE A 182 3.73 8.91 -8.20
CA PHE A 182 2.70 9.56 -9.01
C PHE A 182 2.40 10.97 -8.51
N VAL A 183 2.20 11.14 -7.20
CA VAL A 183 1.83 12.43 -6.60
C VAL A 183 2.96 13.45 -6.75
N SER A 184 4.23 13.06 -6.51
CA SER A 184 5.37 13.96 -6.67
C SER A 184 5.58 14.38 -8.13
N ALA A 185 5.47 13.45 -9.07
CA ALA A 185 5.55 13.76 -10.50
C ALA A 185 4.42 14.71 -10.94
N ARG A 186 3.19 14.43 -10.49
CA ARG A 186 2.03 15.29 -10.82
C ARG A 186 2.12 16.66 -10.18
N ALA A 187 2.68 16.78 -8.97
CA ALA A 187 2.93 18.05 -8.33
C ALA A 187 3.97 18.88 -9.13
N ALA A 188 5.04 18.26 -9.60
CA ALA A 188 6.03 18.90 -10.46
C ALA A 188 5.39 19.44 -11.76
N GLU A 189 4.58 18.64 -12.45
CA GLU A 189 3.83 19.08 -13.62
C GLU A 189 2.90 20.28 -13.34
N LEU A 190 2.12 20.21 -12.25
CA LEU A 190 1.14 21.24 -11.90
C LEU A 190 1.80 22.57 -11.49
N THR A 191 2.98 22.51 -10.89
CA THR A 191 3.73 23.71 -10.45
C THR A 191 4.67 24.24 -11.52
N GLY A 192 4.92 23.47 -12.60
CA GLY A 192 5.89 23.82 -13.63
C GLY A 192 7.35 23.66 -13.18
N LEU A 193 7.60 23.00 -12.03
CA LEU A 193 8.96 22.70 -11.56
C LEU A 193 9.50 21.47 -12.26
N PRO A 194 10.80 21.43 -12.64
CA PRO A 194 11.41 20.23 -13.20
C PRO A 194 11.39 19.10 -12.18
N ALA A 195 11.03 17.89 -12.61
CA ALA A 195 10.96 16.74 -11.71
C ALA A 195 12.36 16.31 -11.18
N ASP A 196 13.41 16.57 -11.95
CA ASP A 196 14.81 16.31 -11.64
C ASP A 196 15.53 17.48 -10.92
N ASP A 197 14.80 18.59 -10.66
CA ASP A 197 15.29 19.72 -9.89
C ASP A 197 14.18 20.25 -8.96
N SER A 198 13.61 19.37 -8.16
CA SER A 198 12.55 19.71 -7.20
C SER A 198 12.54 18.76 -6.01
N ALA A 199 11.96 19.25 -4.90
CA ALA A 199 11.83 18.49 -3.66
C ALA A 199 10.39 18.52 -3.14
N TRP A 200 9.88 17.35 -2.73
CA TRP A 200 8.49 17.15 -2.33
C TRP A 200 8.39 16.37 -1.04
N LEU A 201 7.54 16.83 -0.13
CA LEU A 201 7.02 16.00 0.96
C LEU A 201 5.67 15.44 0.53
N VAL A 202 5.56 14.15 0.45
CA VAL A 202 4.33 13.48 0.05
C VAL A 202 3.77 12.68 1.23
N ALA A 203 2.50 12.91 1.55
CA ALA A 203 1.75 12.13 2.53
C ALA A 203 0.67 11.31 1.81
N HIS A 204 0.74 9.99 1.93
CA HIS A 204 -0.32 9.07 1.54
C HIS A 204 -1.16 8.75 2.77
N LEU A 205 -2.41 9.25 2.81
CA LEU A 205 -3.28 9.19 3.99
C LEU A 205 -4.54 8.38 3.69
N GLY A 206 -4.40 7.06 3.62
CA GLY A 206 -5.49 6.09 3.52
C GLY A 206 -5.74 5.38 4.86
N ASN A 207 -6.33 4.17 4.83
CA ASN A 207 -6.36 3.30 6.01
C ASN A 207 -4.94 2.89 6.45
N GLY A 208 -4.02 2.67 5.48
CA GLY A 208 -2.57 2.71 5.69
C GLY A 208 -2.06 4.10 5.37
N CYS A 209 -1.13 4.63 6.17
CA CYS A 209 -0.55 5.96 6.00
C CYS A 209 0.97 5.91 5.91
N SER A 210 1.55 6.72 5.03
CA SER A 210 3.00 6.92 4.97
C SER A 210 3.36 8.31 4.47
N THR A 211 4.57 8.76 4.83
CA THR A 211 5.19 9.97 4.30
C THR A 211 6.45 9.60 3.52
N CYS A 212 6.84 10.44 2.58
CA CYS A 212 8.04 10.27 1.80
C CYS A 212 8.65 11.64 1.45
N ALA A 213 9.97 11.75 1.57
CA ALA A 213 10.75 12.83 0.97
C ALA A 213 11.19 12.39 -0.44
N VAL A 214 10.76 13.13 -1.45
CA VAL A 214 11.14 12.91 -2.85
C VAL A 214 11.99 14.08 -3.30
N VAL A 215 13.23 13.83 -3.66
CA VAL A 215 14.16 14.87 -4.14
C VAL A 215 14.67 14.46 -5.51
N ASN A 216 14.52 15.36 -6.48
CA ASN A 216 14.93 15.14 -7.87
C ASN A 216 14.34 13.85 -8.46
N GLY A 217 13.04 13.61 -8.19
CA GLY A 217 12.32 12.44 -8.66
C GLY A 217 12.64 11.10 -7.95
N HIS A 218 13.49 11.13 -6.90
CA HIS A 218 13.92 9.93 -6.17
C HIS A 218 13.41 9.94 -4.73
N SER A 219 12.96 8.79 -4.24
CA SER A 219 12.70 8.60 -2.81
C SER A 219 14.00 8.68 -2.02
N ARG A 220 14.06 9.58 -1.03
CA ARG A 220 15.23 9.77 -0.16
C ARG A 220 15.02 9.25 1.24
N ASP A 221 13.77 9.28 1.71
CA ASP A 221 13.37 8.72 2.98
C ASP A 221 11.86 8.48 2.97
N THR A 222 11.39 7.54 3.79
CA THR A 222 9.97 7.20 3.92
C THR A 222 9.66 6.64 5.30
N SER A 223 8.44 6.82 5.79
CA SER A 223 8.06 6.46 7.15
C SER A 223 7.81 4.96 7.35
N MET A 224 7.38 4.20 6.34
CA MET A 224 7.21 2.75 6.46
C MET A 224 8.56 2.04 6.34
N GLY A 225 8.72 0.92 7.05
CA GLY A 225 9.97 0.21 7.23
C GLY A 225 10.09 -1.09 6.47
N LEU A 226 10.54 -2.14 7.17
CA LEU A 226 10.58 -3.53 6.69
C LEU A 226 9.18 -4.00 6.30
N THR A 227 8.19 -3.62 7.10
CA THR A 227 6.76 -3.91 6.89
C THR A 227 5.97 -2.61 6.83
N PRO A 228 4.72 -2.63 6.36
CA PRO A 228 3.86 -1.44 6.36
C PRO A 228 3.25 -1.13 7.75
N LEU A 229 3.88 -1.58 8.84
CA LEU A 229 3.47 -1.30 10.22
C LEU A 229 4.20 -0.08 10.79
N GLU A 230 5.52 0.05 10.53
CA GLU A 230 6.37 1.14 11.02
C GLU A 230 5.90 2.50 10.49
N GLY A 231 6.09 3.57 11.26
CA GLY A 231 5.87 4.96 10.88
C GLY A 231 4.66 5.60 11.54
N LEU A 232 3.75 6.11 10.73
CA LEU A 232 2.58 6.90 11.17
C LEU A 232 1.55 6.05 11.91
N VAL A 233 0.76 6.71 12.76
CA VAL A 233 -0.53 6.16 13.20
C VAL A 233 -1.43 5.99 11.97
N MET A 234 -2.11 4.86 11.87
CA MET A 234 -2.96 4.51 10.72
C MET A 234 -4.39 4.20 11.20
N GLY A 235 -5.25 3.74 10.32
CA GLY A 235 -6.61 3.39 10.71
C GLY A 235 -6.67 2.34 11.82
N THR A 236 -5.95 1.21 11.63
CA THR A 236 -5.92 0.09 12.59
C THR A 236 -4.52 -0.30 13.03
N ARG A 237 -3.46 0.24 12.42
CA ARG A 237 -2.05 -0.05 12.74
C ARG A 237 -1.49 1.02 13.66
N SER A 238 -0.67 0.56 14.61
CA SER A 238 -0.09 1.45 15.63
C SER A 238 0.88 2.51 15.07
N GLY A 239 1.60 2.20 14.00
CA GLY A 239 2.84 2.92 13.66
C GLY A 239 3.94 2.62 14.68
N ASP A 240 4.87 3.56 14.82
CA ASP A 240 6.05 3.41 15.69
C ASP A 240 5.67 3.20 17.15
N VAL A 241 6.25 2.16 17.72
CA VAL A 241 6.20 1.84 19.15
C VAL A 241 7.61 1.48 19.65
N ASP A 242 7.80 1.48 20.97
CA ASP A 242 9.04 0.97 21.55
C ASP A 242 9.21 -0.53 21.23
N PRO A 243 10.35 -0.98 20.67
CA PRO A 243 10.60 -2.39 20.36
C PRO A 243 10.45 -3.33 21.56
N ASN A 244 10.73 -2.85 22.79
CA ASN A 244 10.57 -3.63 24.01
C ASN A 244 9.10 -3.83 24.43
N LEU A 245 8.14 -3.20 23.75
CA LEU A 245 6.73 -3.40 24.00
C LEU A 245 6.33 -4.89 23.88
N HIS A 246 6.89 -5.60 22.92
CA HIS A 246 6.65 -7.06 22.74
C HIS A 246 7.00 -7.84 24.02
N SER A 247 8.22 -7.62 24.54
CA SER A 247 8.67 -8.27 25.77
C SER A 247 7.89 -7.83 27.00
N HIS A 248 7.47 -6.57 27.05
CA HIS A 248 6.64 -6.05 28.14
C HIS A 248 5.27 -6.73 28.17
N LEU A 249 4.54 -6.75 27.07
CA LEU A 249 3.20 -7.35 26.98
C LEU A 249 3.25 -8.86 27.20
N SER A 250 4.28 -9.55 26.66
CA SER A 250 4.44 -10.98 26.90
C SER A 250 4.65 -11.30 28.39
N ARG A 251 5.49 -10.53 29.10
CA ARG A 251 5.75 -10.76 30.53
C ARG A 251 4.60 -10.36 31.44
N THR A 252 3.90 -9.25 31.12
CA THR A 252 2.88 -8.68 32.02
C THR A 252 1.48 -9.22 31.77
N LEU A 253 1.16 -9.53 30.52
CA LEU A 253 -0.16 -10.00 30.10
C LEU A 253 -0.17 -11.45 29.61
N GLY A 254 1.01 -12.08 29.45
CA GLY A 254 1.13 -13.43 28.92
C GLY A 254 0.81 -13.56 27.43
N TRP A 255 0.84 -12.44 26.69
CA TRP A 255 0.47 -12.46 25.26
C TRP A 255 1.53 -13.14 24.41
N SER A 256 1.06 -13.93 23.42
CA SER A 256 1.93 -14.52 22.40
C SER A 256 2.34 -13.48 21.37
N LEU A 257 3.37 -13.79 20.55
CA LEU A 257 3.79 -12.92 19.46
C LEU A 257 2.65 -12.68 18.45
N GLU A 258 1.83 -13.69 18.16
CA GLU A 258 0.70 -13.58 17.24
C GLU A 258 -0.38 -12.64 17.79
N GLN A 259 -0.63 -12.67 19.10
CA GLN A 259 -1.57 -11.75 19.75
C GLN A 259 -1.08 -10.30 19.70
N ILE A 260 0.22 -10.09 19.92
CA ILE A 260 0.85 -8.77 19.87
C ILE A 260 0.84 -8.26 18.40
N ASP A 261 1.24 -9.09 17.46
CA ASP A 261 1.23 -8.72 16.03
C ASP A 261 -0.18 -8.36 15.56
N ARG A 262 -1.18 -9.16 15.91
CA ARG A 262 -2.58 -8.87 15.61
C ARG A 262 -3.01 -7.53 16.20
N MET A 263 -2.73 -7.27 17.47
CA MET A 263 -3.09 -6.02 18.15
C MET A 263 -2.45 -4.82 17.43
N LEU A 264 -1.15 -4.88 17.10
CA LEU A 264 -0.44 -3.80 16.44
C LEU A 264 -0.96 -3.52 15.03
N ASN A 265 -1.42 -4.54 14.29
CA ASN A 265 -1.86 -4.42 12.91
C ASN A 265 -3.37 -4.15 12.75
N HIS A 266 -4.22 -4.63 13.68
CA HIS A 266 -5.67 -4.66 13.47
C HIS A 266 -6.48 -3.94 14.54
N ASP A 267 -5.96 -3.82 15.77
CA ASP A 267 -6.72 -3.36 16.92
C ASP A 267 -6.14 -2.05 17.51
N SER A 268 -5.23 -1.40 16.77
CA SER A 268 -4.49 -0.18 17.17
C SER A 268 -4.88 1.03 16.32
N GLY A 269 -4.00 1.99 16.23
CA GLY A 269 -4.19 3.18 15.39
C GLY A 269 -5.36 4.05 15.84
N LEU A 270 -6.05 4.64 14.88
CA LEU A 270 -7.25 5.46 15.13
C LEU A 270 -8.35 4.64 15.83
N LEU A 271 -8.55 3.39 15.39
CA LEU A 271 -9.52 2.48 16.05
C LEU A 271 -9.16 2.25 17.50
N GLY A 272 -7.93 1.87 17.80
CA GLY A 272 -7.48 1.57 19.16
C GLY A 272 -7.51 2.79 20.09
N LEU A 273 -7.09 3.96 19.60
CA LEU A 273 -7.10 5.20 20.36
C LEU A 273 -8.51 5.73 20.65
N SER A 274 -9.38 5.64 19.65
CA SER A 274 -10.76 6.15 19.79
C SER A 274 -11.68 5.18 20.52
N GLY A 275 -11.43 3.87 20.40
CA GLY A 275 -12.37 2.83 20.81
C GLY A 275 -13.67 2.82 19.99
N LEU A 276 -13.69 3.52 18.84
CA LEU A 276 -14.91 3.76 18.06
C LEU A 276 -14.78 3.33 16.60
N SER A 277 -13.83 3.91 15.86
CA SER A 277 -13.74 3.75 14.41
C SER A 277 -12.32 3.99 13.89
N ASN A 278 -12.00 3.41 12.74
CA ASN A 278 -10.80 3.73 11.93
C ASN A 278 -11.10 4.72 10.78
N ASP A 279 -12.35 5.12 10.59
CA ASP A 279 -12.76 6.08 9.56
C ASP A 279 -12.70 7.51 10.11
N MET A 280 -11.87 8.37 9.46
CA MET A 280 -11.64 9.74 9.91
C MET A 280 -12.91 10.58 9.92
N ARG A 281 -13.81 10.41 8.97
CA ARG A 281 -15.07 11.17 8.91
C ARG A 281 -15.97 10.84 10.09
N SER A 282 -16.04 9.55 10.46
CA SER A 282 -16.77 9.12 11.65
C SER A 282 -16.15 9.69 12.93
N LEU A 283 -14.82 9.78 12.99
CA LEU A 283 -14.12 10.36 14.15
C LEU A 283 -14.26 11.88 14.23
N GLU A 284 -14.24 12.58 13.09
CA GLU A 284 -14.50 14.03 13.05
C GLU A 284 -15.91 14.35 13.57
N GLN A 285 -16.91 13.61 13.11
CA GLN A 285 -18.27 13.77 13.62
C GLN A 285 -18.34 13.49 15.13
N ALA A 286 -17.77 12.37 15.58
CA ALA A 286 -17.76 12.02 17.00
C ALA A 286 -17.04 13.07 17.87
N ARG A 287 -15.97 13.68 17.35
CA ARG A 287 -15.28 14.80 18.01
C ARG A 287 -16.17 16.02 18.16
N GLU A 288 -16.93 16.38 17.12
CA GLU A 288 -17.91 17.47 17.18
C GLU A 288 -19.01 17.19 18.22
N ASP A 289 -19.39 15.92 18.38
CA ASP A 289 -20.35 15.45 19.38
C ASP A 289 -19.74 15.31 20.81
N GLY A 290 -18.46 15.69 20.98
CA GLY A 290 -17.77 15.70 22.28
C GLY A 290 -17.15 14.37 22.71
N HIS A 291 -16.94 13.41 21.80
CA HIS A 291 -16.33 12.11 22.11
C HIS A 291 -14.82 12.26 22.39
N ALA A 292 -14.40 12.09 23.64
CA ALA A 292 -13.01 12.30 24.06
C ALA A 292 -11.99 11.39 23.37
N GLY A 293 -12.32 10.10 23.16
CA GLY A 293 -11.46 9.15 22.46
C GLY A 293 -11.25 9.51 20.99
N ALA A 294 -12.28 10.02 20.28
CA ALA A 294 -12.17 10.49 18.92
C ALA A 294 -11.27 11.73 18.83
N THR A 295 -11.43 12.67 19.76
CA THR A 295 -10.56 13.86 19.88
C THR A 295 -9.11 13.46 20.05
N LEU A 296 -8.81 12.59 21.03
CA LEU A 296 -7.45 12.11 21.28
C LEU A 296 -6.85 11.39 20.06
N ALA A 297 -7.62 10.52 19.39
CA ALA A 297 -7.16 9.78 18.22
C ALA A 297 -6.74 10.71 17.08
N ILE A 298 -7.53 11.76 16.79
CA ILE A 298 -7.22 12.75 15.76
C ILE A 298 -5.99 13.58 16.16
N GLU A 299 -5.89 14.02 17.41
CA GLU A 299 -4.74 14.78 17.91
C GLU A 299 -3.43 14.00 17.80
N VAL A 300 -3.42 12.73 18.24
CA VAL A 300 -2.24 11.86 18.12
C VAL A 300 -1.87 11.62 16.66
N PHE A 301 -2.86 11.38 15.80
CA PHE A 301 -2.62 11.22 14.36
C PHE A 301 -1.97 12.47 13.74
N CYS A 302 -2.56 13.65 13.96
CA CYS A 302 -2.04 14.92 13.45
C CYS A 302 -0.63 15.22 13.99
N TYR A 303 -0.41 14.98 15.29
CA TYR A 303 0.91 15.20 15.91
C TYR A 303 1.99 14.30 15.29
N ARG A 304 1.71 13.00 15.11
CA ARG A 304 2.64 12.04 14.50
C ARG A 304 2.93 12.37 13.04
N LEU A 305 1.90 12.77 12.29
CA LEU A 305 2.05 13.21 10.91
C LEU A 305 2.93 14.47 10.81
N ALA A 306 2.64 15.49 11.61
CA ALA A 306 3.42 16.74 11.65
C ALA A 306 4.88 16.47 12.01
N LYS A 307 5.13 15.62 13.02
CA LYS A 307 6.49 15.20 13.41
C LYS A 307 7.23 14.53 12.25
N SER A 308 6.60 13.59 11.55
CA SER A 308 7.20 12.90 10.41
C SER A 308 7.53 13.85 9.25
N LEU A 309 6.61 14.74 8.89
CA LEU A 309 6.83 15.73 7.84
C LEU A 309 7.95 16.74 8.22
N ALA A 310 8.01 17.18 9.49
CA ALA A 310 9.06 18.07 9.97
C ALA A 310 10.45 17.41 9.88
N LEU A 311 10.58 16.14 10.30
CA LEU A 311 11.85 15.39 10.20
C LEU A 311 12.32 15.29 8.74
N LEU A 312 11.42 14.87 7.85
CA LEU A 312 11.74 14.73 6.42
C LEU A 312 12.09 16.08 5.78
N SER A 313 11.39 17.16 6.17
CA SER A 313 11.66 18.51 5.68
C SER A 313 13.05 18.98 6.09
N LEU A 314 13.38 18.90 7.38
CA LEU A 314 14.63 19.41 7.92
C LEU A 314 15.85 18.65 7.36
N ILE A 315 15.75 17.33 7.16
CA ILE A 315 16.90 16.53 6.73
C ILE A 315 17.11 16.59 5.20
N HIS A 316 16.02 16.66 4.42
CA HIS A 316 16.10 16.44 2.98
C HIS A 316 15.78 17.66 2.12
N ILE A 317 15.04 18.66 2.65
CA ILE A 317 14.46 19.73 1.83
C ILE A 317 14.88 21.14 2.30
N SER A 318 14.76 21.43 3.60
CA SER A 318 14.99 22.77 4.16
C SER A 318 16.45 22.97 4.52
N GLU A 319 17.35 23.07 3.53
CA GLU A 319 18.80 23.21 3.72
C GLU A 319 19.38 22.21 4.73
N PRO A 320 19.81 21.03 4.26
CA PRO A 320 20.52 20.13 5.13
C PRO A 320 21.78 20.83 5.61
N THR A 321 21.80 21.25 6.88
CA THR A 321 23.07 21.55 7.54
C THR A 321 23.91 20.29 7.34
N ARG A 322 24.86 20.36 6.38
CA ARG A 322 25.87 19.29 6.24
C ARG A 322 26.49 19.18 7.61
N PRO A 323 26.49 17.99 8.25
CA PRO A 323 27.32 17.80 9.41
C PRO A 323 28.74 18.17 8.95
N GLU A 324 29.28 19.28 9.44
CA GLU A 324 30.72 19.51 9.31
C GLU A 324 31.37 18.23 9.85
N ARG A 325 32.29 17.68 9.08
CA ARG A 325 33.00 16.48 9.48
C ARG A 325 33.65 16.77 10.84
N ILE A 326 33.12 16.14 11.90
CA ILE A 326 33.77 16.05 13.18
C ILE A 326 34.99 15.15 13.02
#